data_56b4807d7dc7a7b02f419d9e112a01d8
#
_entry.id   56b4807d7dc7a7b02f419d9e112a01d8
#
_cell.length_a   1.000
_cell.length_b   1.000
_cell.length_c   1.000
_cell.angle_alpha   90.00
_cell.angle_beta   90.00
_cell.angle_gamma   90.00
#
_symmetry.space_group_name_H-M   'P 1'
#
loop_
_entity.id
_entity.type
_entity.pdbx_description
1 polymer ?
#
loop_
_entity_poly.entity_id
_entity_poly.type
_entity_poly.pdbx_seq_one_letter_code
_entity_poly.pdbx_strand_id
1 'polypeptide(L)'
;MNPAAFSYHRAGTIQEAISLLQEYDADGAKLLAGGHSLLPVMKLRLAEPAHIIDIGGIGDLQGIRADGDTVVIGAMTTHRTMERDETLSSKCPLLVEQAKVVGDRQVRARGTIGGTLAHADPAADYPAGILALEAEMVVVGPNGERTIPAADFFVGFLTTALAPDEVLTEIRVPAIEGNIGESYEKLANQASGYAVVGVAAIVALKDDGSCDWARIGIT
;
A
#
# COMPACT_ATOMS: atom_id res chain seq x y z
N MET A 1 22.09 14.82 -3.64
CA MET A 1 21.60 15.65 -4.75
C MET A 1 20.29 16.32 -4.32
N ASN A 2 19.99 17.50 -4.84
CA ASN A 2 18.70 18.16 -4.58
C ASN A 2 17.74 17.84 -5.72
N PRO A 3 16.44 17.63 -5.42
CA PRO A 3 15.41 17.50 -6.45
C PRO A 3 15.36 18.77 -7.34
N ALA A 4 14.73 18.65 -8.51
CA ALA A 4 14.32 19.81 -9.30
C ALA A 4 13.39 20.72 -8.46
N ALA A 5 13.23 21.97 -8.87
CA ALA A 5 12.29 22.88 -8.22
C ALA A 5 10.85 22.36 -8.42
N PHE A 6 10.02 22.47 -7.38
CA PHE A 6 8.61 22.10 -7.42
C PHE A 6 7.80 23.05 -6.52
N SER A 7 6.51 23.13 -6.80
CA SER A 7 5.54 23.80 -5.93
C SER A 7 4.97 22.78 -4.93
N TYR A 8 4.90 23.19 -3.67
CA TYR A 8 4.37 22.33 -2.59
C TYR A 8 2.97 22.79 -2.19
N HIS A 9 2.04 21.85 -2.16
CA HIS A 9 0.67 22.05 -1.72
C HIS A 9 0.38 21.07 -0.58
N ARG A 10 -0.45 21.47 0.38
CA ARG A 10 -0.90 20.60 1.46
C ARG A 10 -2.40 20.50 1.43
N ALA A 11 -2.92 19.31 1.14
CA ALA A 11 -4.34 19.03 1.19
C ALA A 11 -4.80 18.69 2.61
N GLY A 12 -5.90 19.30 3.04
CA GLY A 12 -6.55 19.01 4.32
C GLY A 12 -7.66 17.97 4.22
N THR A 13 -8.16 17.73 2.98
CA THR A 13 -9.23 16.74 2.70
C THR A 13 -8.92 15.97 1.42
N ILE A 14 -9.59 14.81 1.25
CA ILE A 14 -9.51 14.00 0.02
C ILE A 14 -9.98 14.82 -1.18
N GLN A 15 -11.06 15.57 -1.06
CA GLN A 15 -11.62 16.41 -2.12
C GLN A 15 -10.66 17.50 -2.55
N GLU A 16 -9.96 18.11 -1.60
CA GLU A 16 -8.92 19.11 -1.91
C GLU A 16 -7.74 18.46 -2.66
N ALA A 17 -7.31 17.26 -2.25
CA ALA A 17 -6.27 16.52 -2.95
C ALA A 17 -6.67 16.22 -4.41
N ILE A 18 -7.91 15.76 -4.64
CA ILE A 18 -8.46 15.50 -5.98
C ILE A 18 -8.50 16.80 -6.81
N SER A 19 -8.98 17.90 -6.23
CA SER A 19 -9.06 19.18 -6.92
C SER A 19 -7.67 19.67 -7.35
N LEU A 20 -6.66 19.53 -6.49
CA LEU A 20 -5.27 19.89 -6.81
C LEU A 20 -4.66 18.96 -7.87
N LEU A 21 -4.99 17.66 -7.85
CA LEU A 21 -4.56 16.73 -8.90
C LEU A 21 -5.13 17.16 -10.25
N GLN A 22 -6.41 17.53 -10.33
CA GLN A 22 -7.04 17.99 -11.55
C GLN A 22 -6.48 19.36 -12.02
N GLU A 23 -6.26 20.29 -11.10
CA GLU A 23 -5.71 21.60 -11.41
C GLU A 23 -4.31 21.52 -12.05
N TYR A 24 -3.47 20.59 -11.56
CA TYR A 24 -2.07 20.46 -11.97
C TYR A 24 -1.76 19.17 -12.75
N ASP A 25 -2.76 18.52 -13.33
CA ASP A 25 -2.59 17.27 -14.11
C ASP A 25 -1.62 17.46 -15.29
N ALA A 26 -1.77 18.54 -16.04
CA ALA A 26 -0.92 18.88 -17.19
C ALA A 26 0.56 19.10 -16.80
N ASP A 27 0.83 19.51 -15.57
CA ASP A 27 2.15 19.77 -15.02
C ASP A 27 2.73 18.54 -14.27
N GLY A 28 2.04 17.42 -14.31
CA GLY A 28 2.47 16.14 -13.75
C GLY A 28 2.53 16.16 -12.23
N ALA A 29 1.47 16.63 -11.57
CA ALA A 29 1.34 16.62 -10.12
C ALA A 29 1.46 15.19 -9.52
N LYS A 30 2.03 15.07 -8.32
CA LYS A 30 2.15 13.81 -7.59
C LYS A 30 1.73 13.96 -6.13
N LEU A 31 1.00 12.96 -5.64
CA LEU A 31 0.69 12.85 -4.21
C LEU A 31 1.94 12.50 -3.41
N LEU A 32 2.11 13.15 -2.29
CA LEU A 32 3.14 12.84 -1.30
C LEU A 32 2.48 12.19 -0.07
N ALA A 33 2.67 10.88 0.07
CA ALA A 33 2.33 10.12 1.28
C ALA A 33 3.53 10.05 2.24
N GLY A 34 4.06 8.86 2.50
CA GLY A 34 5.26 8.66 3.33
C GLY A 34 6.58 9.20 2.76
N GLY A 35 6.63 9.44 1.45
CA GLY A 35 7.78 10.01 0.74
C GLY A 35 8.96 9.07 0.53
N HIS A 36 8.88 7.81 0.92
CA HIS A 36 10.04 6.89 0.92
C HIS A 36 10.34 6.24 -0.45
N SER A 37 9.47 6.40 -1.43
CA SER A 37 9.75 6.12 -2.85
C SER A 37 9.89 7.42 -3.64
N LEU A 38 8.93 8.33 -3.55
CA LEU A 38 8.89 9.55 -4.34
C LEU A 38 10.11 10.47 -4.10
N LEU A 39 10.47 10.74 -2.85
CA LEU A 39 11.59 11.66 -2.54
C LEU A 39 12.95 11.12 -3.00
N PRO A 40 13.31 9.83 -2.83
CA PRO A 40 14.50 9.25 -3.44
C PRO A 40 14.55 9.39 -4.95
N VAL A 41 13.45 9.08 -5.65
CA VAL A 41 13.34 9.18 -7.12
C VAL A 41 13.51 10.64 -7.58
N MET A 42 12.91 11.60 -6.87
CA MET A 42 13.09 13.03 -7.12
C MET A 42 14.53 13.49 -6.87
N LYS A 43 15.17 13.02 -5.78
CA LYS A 43 16.58 13.36 -5.49
C LYS A 43 17.54 12.85 -6.57
N LEU A 44 17.22 11.74 -7.21
CA LEU A 44 17.97 11.17 -8.33
C LEU A 44 17.56 11.80 -9.68
N ARG A 45 16.54 12.66 -9.69
CA ARG A 45 15.96 13.28 -10.90
C ARG A 45 15.43 12.26 -11.92
N LEU A 46 14.96 11.13 -11.41
CA LEU A 46 14.25 10.12 -12.21
C LEU A 46 12.75 10.47 -12.34
N ALA A 47 12.25 11.34 -11.45
CA ALA A 47 10.98 12.01 -11.59
C ALA A 47 11.16 13.49 -11.19
N GLU A 48 10.58 14.39 -11.96
CA GLU A 48 10.66 15.85 -11.75
C GLU A 48 9.23 16.44 -11.80
N PRO A 49 8.32 16.05 -10.88
CA PRO A 49 6.99 16.65 -10.85
C PRO A 49 7.09 18.12 -10.52
N ALA A 50 6.33 18.95 -11.24
CA ALA A 50 6.29 20.39 -10.98
C ALA A 50 5.48 20.71 -9.71
N HIS A 51 4.55 19.85 -9.32
CA HIS A 51 3.69 20.02 -8.16
C HIS A 51 3.68 18.79 -7.27
N ILE A 52 3.85 19.00 -5.96
CA ILE A 52 3.74 17.96 -4.93
C ILE A 52 2.55 18.28 -4.03
N ILE A 53 1.63 17.34 -3.89
CA ILE A 53 0.43 17.46 -3.07
C ILE A 53 0.59 16.55 -1.86
N ASP A 54 0.88 17.13 -0.69
CA ASP A 54 1.05 16.40 0.56
C ASP A 54 -0.33 16.06 1.17
N ILE A 55 -0.58 14.76 1.31
CA ILE A 55 -1.79 14.20 1.92
C ILE A 55 -1.56 13.69 3.35
N GLY A 56 -0.38 13.92 3.92
CA GLY A 56 -0.02 13.48 5.27
C GLY A 56 -0.84 14.08 6.40
N GLY A 57 -1.55 15.20 6.13
CA GLY A 57 -2.44 15.86 7.07
C GLY A 57 -3.88 15.36 7.10
N ILE A 58 -4.27 14.47 6.18
CA ILE A 58 -5.65 13.98 6.07
C ILE A 58 -5.84 12.81 7.06
N GLY A 59 -6.52 13.09 8.19
CA GLY A 59 -6.71 12.12 9.27
C GLY A 59 -7.55 10.91 8.85
N ASP A 60 -8.53 11.11 7.98
CA ASP A 60 -9.44 10.07 7.50
C ASP A 60 -8.74 8.95 6.70
N LEU A 61 -7.52 9.22 6.23
CA LEU A 61 -6.70 8.23 5.53
C LEU A 61 -5.86 7.35 6.47
N GLN A 62 -5.97 7.51 7.78
CA GLN A 62 -5.13 6.82 8.76
C GLN A 62 -5.95 5.89 9.64
N GLY A 63 -5.28 4.84 10.13
CA GLY A 63 -5.84 3.94 11.13
C GLY A 63 -6.21 2.57 10.58
N ILE A 64 -6.54 1.68 11.51
CA ILE A 64 -6.93 0.29 11.26
C ILE A 64 -8.17 0.03 12.09
N ARG A 65 -9.17 -0.56 11.48
CA ARG A 65 -10.41 -0.94 12.18
C ARG A 65 -10.93 -2.27 11.66
N ALA A 66 -11.62 -2.99 12.52
CA ALA A 66 -12.44 -4.12 12.10
C ALA A 66 -13.85 -3.61 11.73
N ASP A 67 -14.38 -4.09 10.63
CA ASP A 67 -15.73 -3.83 10.16
C ASP A 67 -16.36 -5.18 9.77
N GLY A 68 -17.04 -5.81 10.73
CA GLY A 68 -17.51 -7.18 10.59
C GLY A 68 -16.34 -8.16 10.32
N ASP A 69 -16.45 -8.85 9.19
CA ASP A 69 -15.46 -9.83 8.73
C ASP A 69 -14.39 -9.20 7.82
N THR A 70 -14.27 -7.87 7.85
CA THR A 70 -13.28 -7.14 7.05
C THR A 70 -12.39 -6.31 7.96
N VAL A 71 -11.10 -6.29 7.69
CA VAL A 71 -10.16 -5.33 8.28
C VAL A 71 -9.97 -4.19 7.29
N VAL A 72 -10.27 -2.98 7.74
CA VAL A 72 -10.12 -1.76 6.93
C VAL A 72 -8.89 -1.00 7.39
N ILE A 73 -8.00 -0.72 6.45
CA ILE A 73 -6.72 -0.06 6.68
C ILE A 73 -6.70 1.23 5.86
N GLY A 74 -6.60 2.37 6.52
CA GLY A 74 -6.44 3.64 5.83
C GLY A 74 -5.11 3.71 5.07
N ALA A 75 -5.13 4.25 3.85
CA ALA A 75 -3.98 4.25 2.95
C ALA A 75 -2.73 4.96 3.51
N MET A 76 -2.92 5.93 4.39
CA MET A 76 -1.83 6.66 5.08
C MET A 76 -1.36 5.98 6.36
N THR A 77 -1.84 4.78 6.67
CA THR A 77 -1.35 4.01 7.81
C THR A 77 0.10 3.61 7.59
N THR A 78 0.97 3.95 8.54
CA THR A 78 2.40 3.69 8.42
C THR A 78 2.72 2.21 8.65
N HIS A 79 3.81 1.73 8.05
CA HIS A 79 4.30 0.36 8.29
C HIS A 79 4.55 0.09 9.77
N ARG A 80 5.00 1.12 10.51
CA ARG A 80 5.20 1.01 11.96
C ARG A 80 3.89 0.80 12.72
N THR A 81 2.80 1.42 12.29
CA THR A 81 1.47 1.19 12.87
C THR A 81 1.02 -0.22 12.59
N MET A 82 1.11 -0.67 11.33
CA MET A 82 0.75 -2.02 10.93
C MET A 82 1.54 -3.11 11.67
N GLU A 83 2.86 -2.91 11.84
CA GLU A 83 3.76 -3.81 12.58
C GLU A 83 3.29 -4.11 14.03
N ARG A 84 2.50 -3.19 14.63
CA ARG A 84 2.17 -3.18 16.06
C ARG A 84 0.68 -3.27 16.36
N ASP A 85 -0.13 -3.28 15.34
CA ASP A 85 -1.58 -3.25 15.50
C ASP A 85 -2.12 -4.62 15.94
N GLU A 86 -2.92 -4.61 17.01
CA GLU A 86 -3.48 -5.81 17.59
C GLU A 86 -4.59 -6.40 16.72
N THR A 87 -5.36 -5.57 16.02
CA THR A 87 -6.41 -6.02 15.09
C THR A 87 -5.80 -6.78 13.92
N LEU A 88 -4.73 -6.24 13.32
CA LEU A 88 -3.99 -6.96 12.27
C LEU A 88 -3.34 -8.22 12.80
N SER A 89 -2.72 -8.17 13.98
CA SER A 89 -2.06 -9.34 14.57
C SER A 89 -3.03 -10.51 14.81
N SER A 90 -4.31 -10.21 15.07
CA SER A 90 -5.32 -11.23 15.32
C SER A 90 -6.08 -11.68 14.08
N LYS A 91 -6.30 -10.79 13.09
CA LYS A 91 -7.17 -11.05 11.93
C LYS A 91 -6.42 -11.22 10.60
N CYS A 92 -5.23 -10.64 10.47
CA CYS A 92 -4.42 -10.64 9.25
C CYS A 92 -2.92 -10.63 9.60
N PRO A 93 -2.40 -11.65 10.34
CA PRO A 93 -1.00 -11.68 10.79
C PRO A 93 0.00 -11.62 9.63
N LEU A 94 -0.36 -12.10 8.44
CA LEU A 94 0.45 -11.99 7.22
C LEU A 94 0.90 -10.55 6.94
N LEU A 95 -0.01 -9.56 7.06
CA LEU A 95 0.33 -8.15 6.85
C LEU A 95 1.27 -7.60 7.93
N VAL A 96 1.19 -8.12 9.14
CA VAL A 96 2.12 -7.78 10.22
C VAL A 96 3.52 -8.34 9.95
N GLU A 97 3.62 -9.57 9.45
CA GLU A 97 4.89 -10.18 9.05
C GLU A 97 5.54 -9.37 7.93
N GLN A 98 4.79 -9.02 6.90
CA GLN A 98 5.27 -8.15 5.83
C GLN A 98 5.73 -6.79 6.36
N ALA A 99 4.95 -6.14 7.22
CA ALA A 99 5.30 -4.85 7.81
C ALA A 99 6.66 -4.87 8.52
N LYS A 100 6.99 -5.95 9.23
CA LYS A 100 8.24 -6.11 10.00
C LYS A 100 9.48 -6.13 9.11
N VAL A 101 9.37 -6.58 7.86
CA VAL A 101 10.48 -6.75 6.92
C VAL A 101 10.60 -5.64 5.89
N VAL A 102 9.67 -4.66 5.89
CA VAL A 102 9.78 -3.47 5.04
C VAL A 102 10.89 -2.56 5.55
N GLY A 103 11.94 -2.37 4.76
CA GLY A 103 13.01 -1.42 5.02
C GLY A 103 13.57 -1.49 6.45
N ASP A 104 13.94 -0.32 6.98
CA ASP A 104 14.39 -0.16 8.36
C ASP A 104 13.33 0.57 9.24
N ARG A 105 13.65 0.82 10.50
CA ARG A 105 12.75 1.51 11.43
C ARG A 105 12.41 2.95 11.02
N GLN A 106 13.31 3.64 10.31
CA GLN A 106 13.09 5.00 9.84
C GLN A 106 12.13 4.99 8.66
N VAL A 107 12.33 4.06 7.74
CA VAL A 107 11.42 3.81 6.61
C VAL A 107 10.02 3.47 7.14
N ARG A 108 9.92 2.50 8.06
CA ARG A 108 8.61 2.10 8.61
C ARG A 108 7.89 3.20 9.38
N ALA A 109 8.61 4.14 9.98
CA ALA A 109 8.00 5.27 10.70
C ALA A 109 7.32 6.29 9.77
N ARG A 110 7.62 6.29 8.48
CA ARG A 110 7.12 7.26 7.50
C ARG A 110 6.40 6.63 6.32
N GLY A 111 6.95 5.53 5.77
CA GLY A 111 6.34 4.80 4.67
C GLY A 111 4.94 4.30 5.03
N THR A 112 4.03 4.30 4.07
CA THR A 112 2.61 3.95 4.25
C THR A 112 2.22 2.81 3.33
N ILE A 113 1.23 2.00 3.75
CA ILE A 113 0.73 0.90 2.93
C ILE A 113 0.19 1.41 1.58
N GLY A 114 -0.66 2.43 1.59
CA GLY A 114 -1.22 2.99 0.35
C GLY A 114 -0.16 3.57 -0.57
N GLY A 115 0.87 4.23 -0.01
CA GLY A 115 2.01 4.73 -0.80
C GLY A 115 2.80 3.62 -1.47
N THR A 116 2.98 2.47 -0.78
CA THR A 116 3.63 1.28 -1.36
C THR A 116 2.80 0.69 -2.49
N LEU A 117 1.49 0.51 -2.27
CA LEU A 117 0.60 -0.09 -3.27
C LEU A 117 0.43 0.83 -4.49
N ALA A 118 0.21 2.14 -4.29
CA ALA A 118 0.09 3.10 -5.39
C ALA A 118 1.40 3.27 -6.19
N HIS A 119 2.56 3.02 -5.58
CA HIS A 119 3.85 3.02 -6.29
C HIS A 119 4.04 1.79 -7.17
N ALA A 120 3.40 0.67 -6.81
CA ALA A 120 3.41 -0.59 -7.56
C ALA A 120 4.82 -1.10 -7.93
N ASP A 121 5.79 -0.92 -7.02
CA ASP A 121 7.12 -1.51 -7.21
C ASP A 121 7.01 -3.04 -7.06
N PRO A 122 7.40 -3.83 -8.08
CA PRO A 122 7.34 -5.28 -7.99
C PRO A 122 8.27 -5.87 -6.92
N ALA A 123 9.26 -5.12 -6.44
CA ALA A 123 10.12 -5.53 -5.33
C ALA A 123 9.57 -5.13 -3.94
N ALA A 124 8.35 -4.59 -3.87
CA ALA A 124 7.71 -4.26 -2.61
C ALA A 124 7.11 -5.51 -1.93
N ASP A 125 7.06 -5.51 -0.61
CA ASP A 125 6.61 -6.67 0.18
C ASP A 125 5.09 -6.88 0.13
N TYR A 126 4.28 -5.80 0.25
CA TYR A 126 2.83 -5.91 0.40
C TYR A 126 2.06 -6.46 -0.80
N PRO A 127 2.43 -6.22 -2.07
CA PRO A 127 1.65 -6.72 -3.20
C PRO A 127 1.38 -8.23 -3.14
N ALA A 128 2.38 -9.03 -2.72
CA ALA A 128 2.21 -10.48 -2.55
C ALA A 128 1.09 -10.83 -1.54
N GLY A 129 1.10 -10.20 -0.36
CA GLY A 129 0.08 -10.44 0.68
C GLY A 129 -1.30 -9.93 0.28
N ILE A 130 -1.37 -8.74 -0.31
CA ILE A 130 -2.62 -8.14 -0.78
C ILE A 130 -3.31 -9.02 -1.83
N LEU A 131 -2.53 -9.61 -2.74
CA LEU A 131 -3.04 -10.56 -3.74
C LEU A 131 -3.49 -11.87 -3.08
N ALA A 132 -2.69 -12.46 -2.18
CA ALA A 132 -3.03 -13.70 -1.50
C ALA A 132 -4.27 -13.56 -0.59
N LEU A 133 -4.45 -12.39 0.02
CA LEU A 133 -5.60 -12.05 0.86
C LEU A 133 -6.86 -11.67 0.06
N GLU A 134 -6.75 -11.55 -1.27
CA GLU A 134 -7.85 -11.07 -2.14
C GLU A 134 -8.42 -9.73 -1.64
N ALA A 135 -7.52 -8.82 -1.25
CA ALA A 135 -7.90 -7.52 -0.73
C ALA A 135 -8.53 -6.62 -1.81
N GLU A 136 -9.23 -5.60 -1.36
CA GLU A 136 -9.84 -4.58 -2.21
C GLU A 136 -9.23 -3.21 -1.90
N MET A 137 -8.93 -2.45 -2.95
CA MET A 137 -8.50 -1.06 -2.86
C MET A 137 -9.68 -0.13 -3.08
N VAL A 138 -9.97 0.71 -2.08
CA VAL A 138 -10.98 1.77 -2.21
C VAL A 138 -10.32 3.04 -2.68
N VAL A 139 -10.81 3.58 -3.76
CA VAL A 139 -10.29 4.79 -4.38
C VAL A 139 -11.38 5.83 -4.54
N VAL A 140 -11.02 7.09 -4.37
CA VAL A 140 -11.93 8.22 -4.53
C VAL A 140 -11.38 9.15 -5.59
N GLY A 141 -12.22 9.48 -6.54
CA GLY A 141 -11.93 10.41 -7.62
C GLY A 141 -13.07 11.41 -7.83
N PRO A 142 -13.01 12.22 -8.89
CA PRO A 142 -14.03 13.25 -9.17
C PRO A 142 -15.42 12.65 -9.41
N ASN A 143 -15.50 11.38 -9.83
CA ASN A 143 -16.76 10.67 -10.08
C ASN A 143 -17.28 9.89 -8.86
N GLY A 144 -16.65 10.06 -7.69
CA GLY A 144 -17.00 9.38 -6.45
C GLY A 144 -16.05 8.25 -6.09
N GLU A 145 -16.52 7.36 -5.22
CA GLU A 145 -15.79 6.20 -4.72
C GLU A 145 -16.00 5.00 -5.65
N ARG A 146 -14.94 4.22 -5.85
CA ARG A 146 -14.99 2.88 -6.45
C ARG A 146 -14.04 1.93 -5.77
N THR A 147 -14.30 0.64 -5.91
CA THR A 147 -13.47 -0.43 -5.36
C THR A 147 -12.78 -1.18 -6.50
N ILE A 148 -11.51 -1.51 -6.32
CA ILE A 148 -10.69 -2.26 -7.27
C ILE A 148 -10.17 -3.50 -6.55
N PRO A 149 -10.49 -4.72 -7.01
CA PRO A 149 -9.90 -5.95 -6.47
C PRO A 149 -8.36 -5.95 -6.64
N ALA A 150 -7.65 -6.59 -5.71
CA ALA A 150 -6.18 -6.69 -5.78
C ALA A 150 -5.68 -7.28 -7.11
N ALA A 151 -6.39 -8.25 -7.66
CA ALA A 151 -6.05 -8.90 -8.93
C ALA A 151 -6.07 -7.93 -10.12
N ASP A 152 -6.88 -6.86 -10.05
CA ASP A 152 -7.04 -5.88 -11.11
C ASP A 152 -6.29 -4.57 -10.83
N PHE A 153 -5.68 -4.43 -9.63
CA PHE A 153 -5.06 -3.19 -9.20
C PHE A 153 -3.68 -2.96 -9.81
N PHE A 154 -2.84 -4.02 -9.90
CA PHE A 154 -1.49 -3.94 -10.45
C PHE A 154 -1.51 -4.29 -11.94
N VAL A 155 -1.46 -3.28 -12.81
CA VAL A 155 -1.64 -3.46 -14.26
C VAL A 155 -0.33 -3.50 -15.03
N GLY A 156 0.80 -3.19 -14.39
CA GLY A 156 2.12 -3.23 -15.03
C GLY A 156 3.24 -2.77 -14.10
N PHE A 157 4.44 -2.70 -14.66
CA PHE A 157 5.63 -2.23 -13.93
C PHE A 157 5.43 -0.78 -13.48
N LEU A 158 5.48 -0.54 -12.16
CA LEU A 158 5.23 0.77 -11.53
C LEU A 158 3.90 1.41 -11.97
N THR A 159 2.89 0.57 -12.26
CA THR A 159 1.63 1.05 -12.84
C THR A 159 0.45 0.36 -12.17
N THR A 160 -0.50 1.15 -11.71
CA THR A 160 -1.76 0.68 -11.11
C THR A 160 -2.95 1.08 -11.97
N ALA A 161 -4.13 0.55 -11.63
CA ALA A 161 -5.42 0.91 -12.22
C ALA A 161 -5.99 2.25 -11.71
N LEU A 162 -5.22 3.01 -10.90
CA LEU A 162 -5.60 4.35 -10.47
C LEU A 162 -5.60 5.32 -11.65
N ALA A 163 -6.66 6.11 -11.80
CA ALA A 163 -6.65 7.27 -12.68
C ALA A 163 -5.74 8.40 -12.10
N PRO A 164 -5.24 9.32 -12.93
CA PRO A 164 -4.35 10.40 -12.49
C PRO A 164 -4.92 11.28 -11.37
N ASP A 165 -6.23 11.43 -11.30
CA ASP A 165 -6.97 12.25 -10.35
C ASP A 165 -7.72 11.43 -9.27
N GLU A 166 -7.29 10.19 -9.06
CA GLU A 166 -7.81 9.33 -8.00
C GLU A 166 -6.84 9.22 -6.82
N VAL A 167 -7.41 9.11 -5.63
CA VAL A 167 -6.70 8.92 -4.37
C VAL A 167 -7.07 7.56 -3.79
N LEU A 168 -6.08 6.70 -3.55
CA LEU A 168 -6.26 5.46 -2.76
C LEU A 168 -6.53 5.86 -1.31
N THR A 169 -7.68 5.46 -0.77
CA THR A 169 -8.15 5.88 0.56
C THR A 169 -8.11 4.77 1.59
N GLU A 170 -8.52 3.55 1.21
CA GLU A 170 -8.55 2.39 2.10
C GLU A 170 -8.09 1.12 1.39
N ILE A 171 -7.59 0.18 2.17
CA ILE A 171 -7.38 -1.21 1.79
C ILE A 171 -8.32 -2.05 2.66
N ARG A 172 -9.23 -2.79 2.04
CA ARG A 172 -10.18 -3.69 2.70
C ARG A 172 -9.69 -5.12 2.55
N VAL A 173 -9.45 -5.77 3.66
CA VAL A 173 -8.91 -7.13 3.71
C VAL A 173 -9.94 -8.04 4.36
N PRO A 174 -10.48 -9.04 3.65
CA PRO A 174 -11.39 -10.01 4.25
C PRO A 174 -10.66 -10.80 5.33
N ALA A 175 -11.26 -10.93 6.51
CA ALA A 175 -10.77 -11.84 7.53
C ALA A 175 -11.02 -13.29 7.07
N ILE A 176 -9.99 -14.11 7.14
CA ILE A 176 -10.09 -15.52 6.76
C ILE A 176 -10.32 -16.32 8.03
N GLU A 177 -11.43 -17.03 8.09
CA GLU A 177 -11.77 -17.91 9.21
C GLU A 177 -11.43 -19.37 8.91
N GLY A 178 -11.27 -20.18 9.96
CA GLY A 178 -11.05 -21.61 9.86
C GLY A 178 -9.65 -22.05 10.31
N ASN A 179 -9.30 -23.29 9.97
CA ASN A 179 -7.98 -23.86 10.26
C ASN A 179 -7.01 -23.44 9.16
N ILE A 180 -6.48 -22.22 9.31
CA ILE A 180 -5.56 -21.61 8.33
C ILE A 180 -4.17 -21.42 8.92
N GLY A 181 -3.16 -21.52 8.05
CA GLY A 181 -1.81 -21.04 8.28
C GLY A 181 -1.45 -20.02 7.22
N GLU A 182 -0.74 -18.97 7.62
CA GLU A 182 -0.26 -17.95 6.71
C GLU A 182 1.17 -17.56 7.06
N SER A 183 1.97 -17.23 6.06
CA SER A 183 3.35 -16.77 6.24
C SER A 183 3.83 -15.95 5.06
N TYR A 184 4.77 -15.05 5.35
CA TYR A 184 5.51 -14.30 4.35
C TYR A 184 7.02 -14.56 4.48
N GLU A 185 7.60 -15.05 3.40
CA GLU A 185 9.05 -15.29 3.31
C GLU A 185 9.68 -14.37 2.26
N LYS A 186 10.80 -13.75 2.61
CA LYS A 186 11.49 -12.77 1.79
C LYS A 186 12.96 -13.15 1.60
N LEU A 187 13.36 -13.32 0.36
CA LEU A 187 14.77 -13.26 -0.02
C LEU A 187 15.14 -11.80 -0.29
N ALA A 188 15.77 -11.16 0.68
CA ALA A 188 16.13 -9.75 0.59
C ALA A 188 17.42 -9.52 -0.20
N ASN A 189 17.46 -8.47 -1.02
CA ASN A 189 18.70 -7.93 -1.56
C ASN A 189 19.53 -7.32 -0.42
N GLN A 190 20.74 -7.79 -0.25
CA GLN A 190 21.61 -7.38 0.88
C GLN A 190 21.96 -5.88 0.89
N ALA A 191 22.01 -5.24 -0.28
CA ALA A 191 22.39 -3.84 -0.38
C ALA A 191 21.23 -2.88 -0.16
N SER A 192 20.02 -3.23 -0.63
CA SER A 192 18.87 -2.33 -0.61
C SER A 192 17.80 -2.72 0.41
N GLY A 193 17.76 -3.98 0.84
CA GLY A 193 16.69 -4.53 1.67
C GLY A 193 15.37 -4.78 0.91
N TYR A 194 15.30 -4.47 -0.39
CA TYR A 194 14.16 -4.82 -1.22
C TYR A 194 14.08 -6.32 -1.46
N ALA A 195 12.91 -6.84 -1.78
CA ALA A 195 12.76 -8.24 -2.15
C ALA A 195 13.46 -8.52 -3.49
N VAL A 196 14.32 -9.54 -3.52
CA VAL A 196 14.68 -10.23 -4.77
C VAL A 196 13.51 -11.12 -5.18
N VAL A 197 12.90 -11.76 -4.18
CA VAL A 197 11.61 -12.44 -4.26
C VAL A 197 10.98 -12.42 -2.87
N GLY A 198 9.69 -12.17 -2.81
CA GLY A 198 8.85 -12.31 -1.63
C GLY A 198 7.67 -13.22 -1.94
N VAL A 199 7.36 -14.14 -1.04
CA VAL A 199 6.25 -15.09 -1.19
C VAL A 199 5.33 -14.99 0.02
N ALA A 200 4.09 -14.64 -0.23
CA ALA A 200 3.00 -14.71 0.73
C ALA A 200 2.18 -15.96 0.44
N ALA A 201 1.99 -16.81 1.42
CA ALA A 201 1.20 -18.03 1.32
C ALA A 201 0.14 -18.10 2.39
N ILE A 202 -1.06 -18.52 2.01
CA ILE A 202 -2.18 -18.82 2.90
C ILE A 202 -2.67 -20.21 2.55
N VAL A 203 -2.77 -21.10 3.55
CA VAL A 203 -3.22 -22.47 3.38
C VAL A 203 -4.34 -22.76 4.35
N ALA A 204 -5.45 -23.26 3.86
CA ALA A 204 -6.54 -23.80 4.69
C ALA A 204 -6.49 -25.33 4.73
N LEU A 205 -6.73 -25.88 5.90
CA LEU A 205 -6.74 -27.32 6.11
C LEU A 205 -8.15 -27.79 6.48
N LYS A 206 -8.51 -28.98 5.97
CA LYS A 206 -9.71 -29.72 6.41
C LYS A 206 -9.49 -30.37 7.78
N ASP A 207 -10.56 -30.89 8.35
CA ASP A 207 -10.51 -31.57 9.67
C ASP A 207 -9.58 -32.80 9.67
N ASP A 208 -9.38 -33.44 8.52
CA ASP A 208 -8.47 -34.60 8.35
C ASP A 208 -7.00 -34.18 8.16
N GLY A 209 -6.71 -32.88 8.16
CA GLY A 209 -5.38 -32.33 7.97
C GLY A 209 -4.94 -32.21 6.51
N SER A 210 -5.77 -32.60 5.55
CA SER A 210 -5.49 -32.38 4.13
C SER A 210 -5.70 -30.92 3.75
N CYS A 211 -4.97 -30.46 2.72
CA CYS A 211 -5.13 -29.10 2.18
C CYS A 211 -6.54 -28.96 1.57
N ASP A 212 -7.27 -27.94 1.97
CA ASP A 212 -8.55 -27.57 1.37
C ASP A 212 -8.33 -26.63 0.19
N TRP A 213 -7.63 -25.53 0.42
CA TRP A 213 -7.20 -24.59 -0.58
C TRP A 213 -5.89 -23.90 -0.17
N ALA A 214 -5.20 -23.31 -1.14
CA ALA A 214 -4.03 -22.48 -0.93
C ALA A 214 -4.07 -21.26 -1.86
N ARG A 215 -3.60 -20.11 -1.35
CA ARG A 215 -3.39 -18.87 -2.11
C ARG A 215 -1.95 -18.46 -1.97
N ILE A 216 -1.32 -18.12 -3.07
CA ILE A 216 0.09 -17.71 -3.11
C ILE A 216 0.21 -16.44 -3.91
N GLY A 217 0.78 -15.40 -3.29
CA GLY A 217 1.20 -14.17 -3.94
C GLY A 217 2.73 -14.11 -3.99
N ILE A 218 3.27 -13.61 -5.08
CA ILE A 218 4.72 -13.50 -5.31
C ILE A 218 5.03 -12.08 -5.79
N THR A 219 6.12 -11.51 -5.25
CA THR A 219 6.68 -10.24 -5.70
C THR A 219 8.06 -10.44 -6.30
#